data_aca30756e14bf4a6df166538ab243cbc
#
_entry.id   aca30756e14bf4a6df166538ab243cbc
#
_cell.length_a   1.000
_cell.length_b   1.000
_cell.length_c   1.000
_cell.angle_alpha   90.00
_cell.angle_beta   90.00
_cell.angle_gamma   90.00
#
_symmetry.space_group_name_H-M   'P 1'
#
loop_
_entity.id
_entity.type
_entity.pdbx_description
1 polymer ?
#
loop_
_entity_poly.entity_id
_entity_poly.type
_entity_poly.pdbx_seq_one_letter_code
_entity_poly.pdbx_strand_id
1 'polypeptide(L)'
;RVAFTCDEEIGRGSDHFNIERFHADYAYTVDGGDIEEFSYENFNAYKADIIITGKNVHPGAAKNKMINALTLARDFDVLLGDIHRPEHTDDYDGFYHLINMSGDVSHVSMHYILREHNKEKLYQLIANMDKAKEYLNDIYGERISIHYTKQYENMREIIESYPHITKQVEIAMLDNNMTPHINPTRGGTDGAMLSFKGLPCPNLGTGGYNYHGPYEFVSITSMKKGVELLLTMIRNNVRG
;
A
#
# COMPACT_ATOMS: atom_id res chain seq x y z
N ARG A 1 22.85 14.90 -3.58
CA ARG A 1 21.86 15.92 -3.22
C ARG A 1 20.97 15.39 -2.11
N VAL A 2 20.38 16.27 -1.32
CA VAL A 2 19.46 15.91 -0.24
C VAL A 2 18.20 16.74 -0.41
N ALA A 3 17.05 16.11 -0.16
CA ALA A 3 15.75 16.75 -0.12
C ALA A 3 14.99 16.29 1.12
N PHE A 4 14.10 17.14 1.62
CA PHE A 4 13.14 16.85 2.67
C PHE A 4 11.76 17.11 2.08
N THR A 5 10.89 16.13 2.15
CA THR A 5 9.49 16.22 1.70
C THR A 5 8.57 16.44 2.91
N CYS A 6 7.39 17.00 2.65
CA CYS A 6 6.30 17.09 3.61
C CYS A 6 5.13 16.26 3.10
N ASP A 7 4.15 15.99 3.97
CA ASP A 7 2.91 15.29 3.62
C ASP A 7 3.08 13.83 3.15
N GLU A 8 4.20 13.15 3.50
CA GLU A 8 4.41 11.75 3.19
C GLU A 8 3.32 10.89 3.83
N GLU A 9 2.99 11.12 5.11
CA GLU A 9 2.01 10.36 5.91
C GLU A 9 0.58 10.34 5.33
N ILE A 10 0.29 11.26 4.42
CA ILE A 10 -0.97 11.29 3.67
C ILE A 10 -0.78 10.90 2.19
N GLY A 11 0.38 10.31 1.85
CA GLY A 11 0.72 9.83 0.51
C GLY A 11 0.95 10.93 -0.52
N ARG A 12 1.36 12.13 -0.10
CA ARG A 12 1.53 13.31 -0.97
C ARG A 12 2.94 13.90 -0.98
N GLY A 13 3.89 13.25 -0.34
CA GLY A 13 5.26 13.75 -0.19
C GLY A 13 5.96 13.99 -1.53
N SER A 14 5.66 13.18 -2.53
CA SER A 14 6.24 13.32 -3.87
C SER A 14 5.45 14.24 -4.82
N ASP A 15 4.26 14.76 -4.44
CA ASP A 15 3.36 15.48 -5.37
C ASP A 15 4.03 16.68 -6.05
N HIS A 16 4.74 17.47 -5.27
CA HIS A 16 5.42 18.69 -5.74
C HIS A 16 6.93 18.51 -5.91
N PHE A 17 7.43 17.26 -5.82
CA PHE A 17 8.86 17.01 -5.99
C PHE A 17 9.27 17.19 -7.46
N ASN A 18 10.19 18.13 -7.69
CA ASN A 18 10.67 18.43 -9.03
C ASN A 18 11.93 17.60 -9.34
N ILE A 19 11.74 16.48 -10.03
CA ILE A 19 12.80 15.52 -10.38
C ILE A 19 13.84 16.15 -11.31
N GLU A 20 13.43 16.94 -12.30
CA GLU A 20 14.35 17.61 -13.23
C GLU A 20 15.29 18.56 -12.48
N ARG A 21 14.76 19.36 -11.56
CA ARG A 21 15.55 20.26 -10.70
C ARG A 21 16.43 19.49 -9.72
N PHE A 22 15.92 18.37 -9.20
CA PHE A 22 16.71 17.51 -8.32
C PHE A 22 17.89 16.88 -9.07
N HIS A 23 17.68 16.52 -10.33
CA HIS A 23 18.74 16.13 -11.29
C HIS A 23 19.64 15.03 -10.73
N ALA A 24 19.08 13.86 -10.47
CA ALA A 24 19.75 12.65 -10.03
C ALA A 24 19.30 11.48 -10.89
N ASP A 25 20.19 10.51 -11.10
CA ASP A 25 19.91 9.29 -11.89
C ASP A 25 19.10 8.29 -11.07
N TYR A 26 19.25 8.29 -9.76
CA TYR A 26 18.50 7.51 -8.76
C TYR A 26 18.59 8.18 -7.40
N ALA A 27 17.79 7.71 -6.45
CA ALA A 27 17.77 8.22 -5.08
C ALA A 27 17.51 7.09 -4.07
N TYR A 28 17.52 7.43 -2.79
CA TYR A 28 17.06 6.59 -1.69
C TYR A 28 16.20 7.43 -0.78
N THR A 29 15.05 6.92 -0.37
CA THR A 29 14.32 7.46 0.79
C THR A 29 14.88 6.83 2.07
N VAL A 30 14.94 7.60 3.14
CA VAL A 30 15.27 7.10 4.50
C VAL A 30 13.93 7.07 5.24
N ASP A 31 13.19 6.01 5.00
CA ASP A 31 11.78 5.87 5.40
C ASP A 31 11.43 4.37 5.42
N GLY A 32 11.85 3.69 6.44
CA GLY A 32 11.64 2.25 6.54
C GLY A 32 11.76 1.76 7.98
N GLY A 33 11.65 0.45 8.16
CA GLY A 33 11.67 -0.24 9.45
C GLY A 33 13.04 -0.31 10.11
N ASP A 34 13.51 -1.53 10.41
CA ASP A 34 14.78 -1.75 11.08
C ASP A 34 15.96 -1.14 10.31
N ILE A 35 17.01 -0.75 11.03
CA ILE A 35 18.17 -0.08 10.43
C ILE A 35 18.95 -0.99 9.46
N GLU A 36 18.79 -2.30 9.54
CA GLU A 36 19.40 -3.28 8.65
C GLU A 36 18.44 -3.72 7.52
N GLU A 37 17.26 -3.11 7.47
CA GLU A 37 16.31 -3.30 6.36
C GLU A 37 16.53 -2.33 5.21
N PHE A 38 16.28 -2.82 3.99
CA PHE A 38 15.96 -1.95 2.87
C PHE A 38 14.88 -2.61 2.00
N SER A 39 14.10 -1.78 1.34
CA SER A 39 12.96 -2.23 0.54
C SER A 39 12.96 -1.57 -0.82
N TYR A 40 12.75 -2.39 -1.85
CA TYR A 40 12.50 -1.96 -3.21
C TYR A 40 11.24 -2.61 -3.79
N GLU A 41 10.42 -3.13 -2.91
CA GLU A 41 9.14 -3.76 -3.21
C GLU A 41 8.06 -3.24 -2.25
N ASN A 42 6.92 -2.86 -2.80
CA ASN A 42 5.78 -2.38 -2.06
C ASN A 42 4.48 -2.96 -2.62
N PHE A 43 3.35 -2.76 -1.95
CA PHE A 43 2.06 -3.18 -2.51
C PHE A 43 1.72 -2.46 -3.82
N ASN A 44 1.01 -3.17 -4.71
CA ASN A 44 0.07 -2.53 -5.63
C ASN A 44 -1.22 -2.21 -4.85
N ALA A 45 -1.81 -1.06 -5.08
CA ALA A 45 -2.90 -0.54 -4.28
C ALA A 45 -4.07 -0.04 -5.13
N TYR A 46 -5.27 -0.52 -4.78
CA TYR A 46 -6.53 -0.03 -5.30
C TYR A 46 -7.47 0.36 -4.17
N LYS A 47 -8.36 1.27 -4.47
CA LYS A 47 -9.55 1.60 -3.69
C LYS A 47 -10.77 1.08 -4.44
N ALA A 48 -11.75 0.54 -3.72
CA ALA A 48 -13.04 0.17 -4.27
C ALA A 48 -14.15 0.90 -3.50
N ASP A 49 -14.87 1.75 -4.20
CA ASP A 49 -16.07 2.43 -3.70
C ASP A 49 -17.29 1.67 -4.19
N ILE A 50 -18.08 1.14 -3.26
CA ILE A 50 -19.25 0.29 -3.53
C ILE A 50 -20.50 1.04 -3.13
N ILE A 51 -21.46 1.08 -4.03
CA ILE A 51 -22.79 1.64 -3.80
C ILE A 51 -23.81 0.53 -3.92
N ILE A 52 -24.67 0.40 -2.91
CA ILE A 52 -25.75 -0.58 -2.84
C ILE A 52 -27.08 0.12 -2.71
N THR A 53 -28.00 -0.15 -3.63
CA THR A 53 -29.34 0.44 -3.65
C THR A 53 -30.37 -0.58 -3.23
N GLY A 54 -31.03 -0.36 -2.11
CA GLY A 54 -32.13 -1.18 -1.61
C GLY A 54 -33.49 -0.83 -2.25
N LYS A 55 -34.51 -1.51 -1.77
CA LYS A 55 -35.92 -1.22 -2.04
C LYS A 55 -36.66 -1.21 -0.72
N ASN A 56 -36.89 -0.01 -0.18
CA ASN A 56 -37.56 0.16 1.08
C ASN A 56 -39.08 0.09 0.91
N VAL A 57 -39.76 -0.58 1.84
CA VAL A 57 -41.22 -0.63 2.00
C VAL A 57 -41.53 -0.75 3.48
N HIS A 58 -42.79 -0.53 3.84
CA HIS A 58 -43.26 -0.70 5.25
C HIS A 58 -42.92 -2.12 5.74
N PRO A 59 -42.24 -2.29 6.91
CA PRO A 59 -41.77 -3.60 7.38
C PRO A 59 -42.87 -4.65 7.50
N GLY A 60 -44.08 -4.27 7.93
CA GLY A 60 -45.26 -5.16 8.03
C GLY A 60 -45.75 -5.67 6.67
N ALA A 61 -45.32 -5.09 5.52
CA ALA A 61 -45.70 -5.47 4.18
C ALA A 61 -44.49 -5.88 3.33
N ALA A 62 -43.34 -6.17 3.98
CA ALA A 62 -42.04 -6.33 3.33
C ALA A 62 -41.84 -7.68 2.65
N LYS A 63 -42.63 -8.71 2.98
CA LYS A 63 -42.43 -10.07 2.44
C LYS A 63 -42.44 -10.04 0.90
N ASN A 64 -41.37 -10.54 0.29
CA ASN A 64 -41.13 -10.60 -1.17
C ASN A 64 -41.14 -9.23 -1.88
N LYS A 65 -40.96 -8.12 -1.13
CA LYS A 65 -40.98 -6.75 -1.68
C LYS A 65 -39.77 -5.93 -1.29
N MET A 66 -39.35 -6.01 -0.01
CA MET A 66 -38.22 -5.25 0.49
C MET A 66 -36.90 -5.89 0.04
N ILE A 67 -35.97 -5.06 -0.35
CA ILE A 67 -34.55 -5.41 -0.51
C ILE A 67 -33.78 -4.46 0.40
N ASN A 68 -33.22 -4.99 1.48
CA ASN A 68 -32.52 -4.18 2.47
C ASN A 68 -31.06 -4.01 2.05
N ALA A 69 -30.64 -2.79 1.78
CA ALA A 69 -29.26 -2.50 1.35
C ALA A 69 -28.23 -2.87 2.42
N LEU A 70 -28.54 -2.74 3.73
CA LEU A 70 -27.65 -3.18 4.81
C LEU A 70 -27.43 -4.70 4.81
N THR A 71 -28.47 -5.47 4.52
CA THR A 71 -28.35 -6.92 4.40
C THR A 71 -27.47 -7.31 3.19
N LEU A 72 -27.67 -6.66 2.04
CA LEU A 72 -26.84 -6.89 0.86
C LEU A 72 -25.38 -6.52 1.10
N ALA A 73 -25.12 -5.42 1.84
CA ALA A 73 -23.76 -5.00 2.18
C ALA A 73 -23.05 -6.06 3.05
N ARG A 74 -23.73 -6.58 4.07
CA ARG A 74 -23.22 -7.69 4.87
C ARG A 74 -22.96 -8.93 4.03
N ASP A 75 -23.92 -9.31 3.18
CA ASP A 75 -23.79 -10.51 2.35
C ASP A 75 -22.66 -10.38 1.33
N PHE A 76 -22.44 -9.18 0.77
CA PHE A 76 -21.30 -8.88 -0.09
C PHE A 76 -19.97 -9.07 0.66
N ASP A 77 -19.83 -8.52 1.86
CA ASP A 77 -18.62 -8.65 2.68
C ASP A 77 -18.34 -10.12 3.07
N VAL A 78 -19.40 -10.88 3.40
CA VAL A 78 -19.29 -12.31 3.71
C VAL A 78 -18.82 -13.13 2.49
N LEU A 79 -19.24 -12.80 1.28
CA LEU A 79 -18.81 -13.49 0.06
C LEU A 79 -17.33 -13.30 -0.26
N LEU A 80 -16.69 -12.22 0.22
CA LEU A 80 -15.25 -12.01 0.08
C LEU A 80 -14.44 -12.91 1.03
N GLY A 81 -15.06 -13.39 2.11
CA GLY A 81 -14.44 -14.26 3.11
C GLY A 81 -13.50 -13.52 4.07
N ASP A 82 -12.98 -14.24 5.06
CA ASP A 82 -12.17 -13.66 6.13
C ASP A 82 -10.67 -13.83 5.92
N ILE A 83 -10.25 -14.80 5.11
CA ILE A 83 -8.83 -15.17 4.98
C ILE A 83 -7.96 -14.07 4.35
N HIS A 84 -8.58 -13.16 3.59
CA HIS A 84 -7.91 -12.01 2.97
C HIS A 84 -8.19 -10.70 3.71
N ARG A 85 -8.45 -10.74 5.01
CA ARG A 85 -8.53 -9.54 5.84
C ARG A 85 -7.15 -9.19 6.40
N PRO A 86 -6.83 -7.91 6.65
CA PRO A 86 -5.53 -7.51 7.22
C PRO A 86 -5.19 -8.26 8.51
N GLU A 87 -6.20 -8.57 9.34
CA GLU A 87 -6.06 -9.27 10.62
C GLU A 87 -5.61 -10.73 10.47
N HIS A 88 -5.61 -11.27 9.24
CA HIS A 88 -5.28 -12.67 8.93
C HIS A 88 -4.16 -12.80 7.88
N THR A 89 -3.50 -11.69 7.54
CA THR A 89 -2.50 -11.65 6.47
C THR A 89 -1.19 -11.04 6.96
N ASP A 90 -0.06 -11.59 6.49
CA ASP A 90 1.27 -11.09 6.77
C ASP A 90 2.17 -11.17 5.52
N ASP A 91 3.42 -10.75 5.63
CA ASP A 91 4.45 -10.80 4.59
C ASP A 91 3.92 -10.42 3.19
N TYR A 92 3.86 -11.39 2.29
CA TYR A 92 3.42 -11.23 0.89
C TYR A 92 1.92 -11.43 0.66
N ASP A 93 1.15 -11.69 1.72
CA ASP A 93 -0.28 -11.89 1.58
C ASP A 93 -1.00 -10.57 1.24
N GLY A 94 -1.80 -10.60 0.19
CA GLY A 94 -2.70 -9.52 -0.17
C GLY A 94 -3.99 -9.53 0.64
N PHE A 95 -4.69 -8.40 0.67
CA PHE A 95 -5.91 -8.27 1.45
C PHE A 95 -6.97 -7.36 0.82
N TYR A 96 -8.24 -7.56 1.28
CA TYR A 96 -9.31 -6.58 1.26
C TYR A 96 -9.45 -5.97 2.65
N HIS A 97 -9.53 -4.68 2.76
CA HIS A 97 -9.83 -4.01 4.03
C HIS A 97 -11.03 -3.10 3.87
N LEU A 98 -12.14 -3.46 4.52
CA LEU A 98 -13.32 -2.61 4.63
C LEU A 98 -13.00 -1.50 5.65
N ILE A 99 -12.76 -0.28 5.15
CA ILE A 99 -12.39 0.85 6.01
C ILE A 99 -13.59 1.67 6.48
N ASN A 100 -14.69 1.61 5.73
CA ASN A 100 -15.92 2.30 6.12
C ASN A 100 -17.13 1.66 5.46
N MET A 101 -18.24 1.62 6.21
CA MET A 101 -19.55 1.26 5.71
C MET A 101 -20.58 2.17 6.37
N SER A 102 -21.43 2.82 5.58
CA SER A 102 -22.49 3.70 6.08
C SER A 102 -23.74 3.62 5.23
N GLY A 103 -24.91 3.83 5.84
CA GLY A 103 -26.16 3.84 5.12
C GLY A 103 -27.37 3.34 5.91
N ASP A 104 -28.43 3.04 5.18
CA ASP A 104 -29.70 2.56 5.72
C ASP A 104 -30.34 1.47 4.81
N VAL A 105 -31.61 1.16 5.03
CA VAL A 105 -32.37 0.15 4.24
C VAL A 105 -32.40 0.47 2.75
N SER A 106 -32.36 1.76 2.39
CA SER A 106 -32.51 2.23 0.99
C SER A 106 -31.18 2.35 0.26
N HIS A 107 -30.10 2.66 0.99
CA HIS A 107 -28.79 2.95 0.38
C HIS A 107 -27.67 2.66 1.35
N VAL A 108 -26.60 2.01 0.85
CA VAL A 108 -25.35 1.78 1.59
C VAL A 108 -24.18 2.15 0.70
N SER A 109 -23.18 2.82 1.28
CA SER A 109 -21.85 2.98 0.72
C SER A 109 -20.85 2.16 1.54
N MET A 110 -19.93 1.47 0.82
CA MET A 110 -18.81 0.76 1.43
C MET A 110 -17.52 1.20 0.76
N HIS A 111 -16.46 1.33 1.54
CA HIS A 111 -15.14 1.71 1.05
C HIS A 111 -14.12 0.65 1.43
N TYR A 112 -13.52 0.03 0.42
CA TYR A 112 -12.45 -0.94 0.58
C TYR A 112 -11.13 -0.39 0.06
N ILE A 113 -10.04 -0.85 0.65
CA ILE A 113 -8.73 -0.81 0.04
C ILE A 113 -8.27 -2.24 -0.25
N LEU A 114 -7.63 -2.42 -1.42
CA LEU A 114 -7.03 -3.66 -1.86
C LEU A 114 -5.53 -3.48 -1.93
N ARG A 115 -4.79 -4.44 -1.39
CA ARG A 115 -3.33 -4.44 -1.34
C ARG A 115 -2.81 -5.81 -1.74
N GLU A 116 -1.83 -5.84 -2.64
CA GLU A 116 -1.19 -7.09 -3.07
C GLU A 116 0.15 -6.77 -3.76
N HIS A 117 1.19 -7.52 -3.45
CA HIS A 117 2.50 -7.31 -4.09
C HIS A 117 2.51 -7.76 -5.55
N ASN A 118 1.86 -8.87 -5.84
CA ASN A 118 1.77 -9.42 -7.20
C ASN A 118 0.58 -8.84 -7.96
N LYS A 119 0.81 -8.33 -9.15
CA LYS A 119 -0.20 -7.64 -9.97
C LYS A 119 -1.32 -8.57 -10.43
N GLU A 120 -0.99 -9.81 -10.80
CA GLU A 120 -1.97 -10.82 -11.21
C GLU A 120 -2.88 -11.23 -10.06
N LYS A 121 -2.32 -11.41 -8.86
CA LYS A 121 -3.10 -11.69 -7.65
C LYS A 121 -3.98 -10.49 -7.26
N LEU A 122 -3.51 -9.25 -7.41
CA LEU A 122 -4.36 -8.07 -7.21
C LEU A 122 -5.57 -8.09 -8.15
N TYR A 123 -5.37 -8.37 -9.44
CA TYR A 123 -6.50 -8.50 -10.37
C TYR A 123 -7.42 -9.66 -10.01
N GLN A 124 -6.89 -10.73 -9.39
CA GLN A 124 -7.73 -11.81 -8.87
C GLN A 124 -8.60 -11.33 -7.68
N LEU A 125 -8.06 -10.48 -6.79
CA LEU A 125 -8.84 -9.86 -5.72
C LEU A 125 -9.99 -9.00 -6.32
N ILE A 126 -9.70 -8.19 -7.31
CA ILE A 126 -10.71 -7.38 -8.03
C ILE A 126 -11.78 -8.28 -8.67
N ALA A 127 -11.36 -9.33 -9.38
CA ALA A 127 -12.27 -10.27 -10.02
C ALA A 127 -13.18 -11.01 -9.01
N ASN A 128 -12.69 -11.29 -7.80
CA ASN A 128 -13.51 -11.89 -6.76
C ASN A 128 -14.58 -10.92 -6.23
N MET A 129 -14.26 -9.63 -6.09
CA MET A 129 -15.26 -8.60 -5.76
C MET A 129 -16.33 -8.48 -6.86
N ASP A 130 -15.91 -8.49 -8.12
CA ASP A 130 -16.86 -8.46 -9.25
C ASP A 130 -17.77 -9.68 -9.27
N LYS A 131 -17.25 -10.88 -9.01
CA LYS A 131 -18.07 -12.12 -8.90
C LYS A 131 -19.09 -12.02 -7.75
N ALA A 132 -18.70 -11.49 -6.60
CA ALA A 132 -19.61 -11.26 -5.47
C ALA A 132 -20.74 -10.28 -5.85
N LYS A 133 -20.40 -9.18 -6.53
CA LYS A 133 -21.37 -8.21 -7.07
C LYS A 133 -22.32 -8.89 -8.08
N GLU A 134 -21.78 -9.60 -9.06
CA GLU A 134 -22.57 -10.29 -10.10
C GLU A 134 -23.53 -11.30 -9.48
N TYR A 135 -23.04 -12.14 -8.56
CA TYR A 135 -23.88 -13.13 -7.88
C TYR A 135 -25.06 -12.48 -7.15
N LEU A 136 -24.84 -11.38 -6.42
CA LEU A 136 -25.93 -10.70 -5.71
C LEU A 136 -26.85 -9.95 -6.68
N ASN A 137 -26.33 -9.36 -7.75
CA ASN A 137 -27.13 -8.69 -8.77
C ASN A 137 -28.01 -9.66 -9.56
N ASP A 138 -27.55 -10.89 -9.79
CA ASP A 138 -28.39 -11.95 -10.41
C ASP A 138 -29.60 -12.31 -9.55
N ILE A 139 -29.45 -12.30 -8.23
CA ILE A 139 -30.54 -12.62 -7.29
C ILE A 139 -31.50 -11.45 -7.08
N TYR A 140 -30.98 -10.23 -6.95
CA TYR A 140 -31.76 -9.07 -6.48
C TYR A 140 -31.98 -8.00 -7.56
N GLY A 141 -31.47 -8.19 -8.79
CA GLY A 141 -31.38 -7.18 -9.85
C GLY A 141 -30.17 -6.26 -9.64
N GLU A 142 -29.95 -5.35 -10.58
CA GLU A 142 -28.84 -4.39 -10.57
C GLU A 142 -28.91 -3.47 -9.35
N ARG A 143 -28.34 -3.90 -8.22
CA ARG A 143 -28.36 -3.22 -6.92
C ARG A 143 -27.00 -2.75 -6.47
N ILE A 144 -25.93 -3.42 -6.91
CA ILE A 144 -24.57 -3.20 -6.45
C ILE A 144 -23.73 -2.69 -7.62
N SER A 145 -23.06 -1.57 -7.42
CA SER A 145 -22.04 -1.04 -8.32
C SER A 145 -20.73 -0.86 -7.58
N ILE A 146 -19.60 -1.10 -8.27
CA ILE A 146 -18.25 -0.93 -7.74
C ILE A 146 -17.48 0.00 -8.66
N HIS A 147 -16.81 0.97 -8.07
CA HIS A 147 -15.85 1.84 -8.76
C HIS A 147 -14.45 1.62 -8.19
N TYR A 148 -13.52 1.18 -9.05
CA TYR A 148 -12.14 0.97 -8.68
C TYR A 148 -11.27 2.17 -9.04
N THR A 149 -10.41 2.58 -8.11
CA THR A 149 -9.41 3.64 -8.33
C THR A 149 -8.03 3.10 -7.99
N LYS A 150 -7.13 3.11 -8.97
CA LYS A 150 -5.71 2.79 -8.73
C LYS A 150 -5.07 3.90 -7.89
N GLN A 151 -4.35 3.53 -6.84
CA GLN A 151 -3.66 4.47 -5.96
C GLN A 151 -2.17 4.52 -6.26
N TYR A 152 -1.49 3.38 -6.24
CA TYR A 152 -0.06 3.23 -6.57
C TYR A 152 0.24 1.79 -7.02
N GLU A 153 1.46 1.59 -7.51
CA GLU A 153 1.96 0.28 -7.96
C GLU A 153 3.24 -0.11 -7.22
N ASN A 154 3.59 -1.39 -7.32
CA ASN A 154 4.83 -1.94 -6.80
C ASN A 154 6.02 -1.45 -7.65
N MET A 155 7.02 -0.84 -7.02
CA MET A 155 8.20 -0.30 -7.71
C MET A 155 9.23 -1.36 -8.09
N ARG A 156 9.05 -2.62 -7.69
CA ARG A 156 10.02 -3.71 -7.87
C ARG A 156 10.59 -3.79 -9.29
N GLU A 157 9.72 -3.86 -10.31
CA GLU A 157 10.14 -4.00 -11.72
C GLU A 157 11.01 -2.83 -12.18
N ILE A 158 10.76 -1.62 -11.65
CA ILE A 158 11.57 -0.45 -11.94
C ILE A 158 12.96 -0.63 -11.31
N ILE A 159 13.02 -0.96 -10.02
CA ILE A 159 14.31 -1.05 -9.30
C ILE A 159 15.15 -2.23 -9.79
N GLU A 160 14.54 -3.38 -10.11
CA GLU A 160 15.23 -4.54 -10.69
C GLU A 160 15.93 -4.23 -12.04
N SER A 161 15.44 -3.21 -12.76
CA SER A 161 16.10 -2.73 -13.98
C SER A 161 17.39 -1.97 -13.69
N TYR A 162 17.69 -1.64 -12.44
CA TYR A 162 18.87 -0.90 -11.99
C TYR A 162 19.60 -1.65 -10.85
N PRO A 163 20.13 -2.87 -11.08
CA PRO A 163 20.65 -3.73 -10.01
C PRO A 163 21.83 -3.13 -9.24
N HIS A 164 22.52 -2.13 -9.79
CA HIS A 164 23.58 -1.41 -9.10
C HIS A 164 23.08 -0.62 -7.89
N ILE A 165 21.82 -0.16 -7.89
CA ILE A 165 21.23 0.63 -6.81
C ILE A 165 21.11 -0.23 -5.53
N THR A 166 20.52 -1.43 -5.65
CA THR A 166 20.35 -2.35 -4.51
C THR A 166 21.71 -2.90 -4.05
N LYS A 167 22.60 -3.24 -4.99
CA LYS A 167 23.93 -3.74 -4.66
C LYS A 167 24.78 -2.72 -3.88
N GLN A 168 24.64 -1.43 -4.15
CA GLN A 168 25.33 -0.38 -3.39
C GLN A 168 24.88 -0.36 -1.93
N VAL A 169 23.59 -0.56 -1.66
CA VAL A 169 23.05 -0.66 -0.29
C VAL A 169 23.65 -1.86 0.42
N GLU A 170 23.61 -3.04 -0.20
CA GLU A 170 24.14 -4.28 0.37
C GLU A 170 25.63 -4.13 0.75
N ILE A 171 26.44 -3.63 -0.16
CA ILE A 171 27.87 -3.41 0.08
C ILE A 171 28.08 -2.41 1.24
N ALA A 172 27.36 -1.29 1.23
CA ALA A 172 27.52 -0.29 2.27
C ALA A 172 27.05 -0.79 3.65
N MET A 173 26.01 -1.62 3.71
CA MET A 173 25.58 -2.27 4.95
C MET A 173 26.65 -3.23 5.48
N LEU A 174 27.20 -4.10 4.63
CA LEU A 174 28.28 -5.03 4.99
C LEU A 174 29.54 -4.28 5.45
N ASP A 175 29.93 -3.21 4.78
CA ASP A 175 31.06 -2.35 5.17
C ASP A 175 30.88 -1.71 6.58
N ASN A 176 29.63 -1.57 7.03
CA ASN A 176 29.29 -1.05 8.34
C ASN A 176 28.93 -2.16 9.36
N ASN A 177 29.28 -3.43 9.08
CA ASN A 177 28.96 -4.59 9.91
C ASN A 177 27.44 -4.74 10.18
N MET A 178 26.62 -4.40 9.20
CA MET A 178 25.18 -4.64 9.19
C MET A 178 24.85 -5.84 8.32
N THR A 179 23.78 -6.57 8.65
CA THR A 179 23.30 -7.67 7.81
C THR A 179 22.13 -7.18 6.97
N PRO A 180 22.27 -7.09 5.62
CA PRO A 180 21.17 -6.61 4.78
C PRO A 180 19.96 -7.51 4.84
N HIS A 181 18.80 -6.95 5.16
CA HIS A 181 17.50 -7.62 5.11
C HIS A 181 16.62 -6.91 4.06
N ILE A 182 16.21 -7.66 3.03
CA ILE A 182 15.31 -7.16 2.00
C ILE A 182 13.90 -7.58 2.39
N ASN A 183 13.07 -6.63 2.82
CA ASN A 183 11.70 -6.86 3.21
C ASN A 183 10.73 -6.07 2.33
N PRO A 184 9.59 -6.68 1.93
CA PRO A 184 8.56 -5.94 1.20
C PRO A 184 7.85 -4.95 2.11
N THR A 185 7.61 -3.74 1.62
CA THR A 185 6.80 -2.76 2.34
C THR A 185 5.32 -3.05 2.13
N ARG A 186 4.58 -3.27 3.21
CA ARG A 186 3.12 -3.49 3.19
C ARG A 186 2.32 -2.18 3.12
N GLY A 187 2.77 -1.24 2.31
CA GLY A 187 2.18 0.08 2.14
C GLY A 187 2.67 0.75 0.86
N GLY A 188 2.39 2.03 0.72
CA GLY A 188 3.00 2.92 -0.26
C GLY A 188 4.13 3.71 0.40
N THR A 189 5.02 4.26 -0.40
CA THR A 189 6.14 5.11 0.04
C THR A 189 6.40 6.21 -0.97
N ASP A 190 7.01 7.31 -0.54
CA ASP A 190 7.50 8.34 -1.47
C ASP A 190 8.49 7.77 -2.48
N GLY A 191 9.32 6.79 -2.07
CA GLY A 191 10.26 6.10 -2.95
C GLY A 191 9.55 5.39 -4.11
N ALA A 192 8.43 4.72 -3.85
CA ALA A 192 7.62 4.12 -4.91
C ALA A 192 7.06 5.18 -5.87
N MET A 193 6.49 6.26 -5.33
CA MET A 193 5.93 7.34 -6.14
C MET A 193 7.00 8.03 -7.00
N LEU A 194 8.18 8.28 -6.46
CA LEU A 194 9.32 8.85 -7.18
C LEU A 194 9.81 7.91 -8.28
N SER A 195 9.85 6.61 -8.02
CA SER A 195 10.24 5.59 -9.00
C SER A 195 9.34 5.62 -10.23
N PHE A 196 8.01 5.71 -10.04
CA PHE A 196 7.06 5.86 -11.15
C PHE A 196 7.10 7.22 -11.85
N LYS A 197 7.66 8.23 -11.19
CA LYS A 197 7.92 9.55 -11.82
C LYS A 197 9.25 9.59 -12.59
N GLY A 198 10.01 8.48 -12.64
CA GLY A 198 11.27 8.34 -13.39
C GLY A 198 12.53 8.54 -12.56
N LEU A 199 12.43 8.54 -11.22
CA LEU A 199 13.58 8.55 -10.31
C LEU A 199 13.59 7.26 -9.49
N PRO A 200 14.31 6.18 -9.91
CA PRO A 200 14.38 4.93 -9.16
C PRO A 200 14.82 5.19 -7.72
N CYS A 201 14.01 4.80 -6.74
CA CYS A 201 14.19 5.24 -5.36
C CYS A 201 13.73 4.17 -4.34
N PRO A 202 14.59 3.18 -4.01
CA PRO A 202 14.29 2.24 -2.93
C PRO A 202 14.36 2.90 -1.55
N ASN A 203 13.79 2.25 -0.54
CA ASN A 203 13.72 2.73 0.84
C ASN A 203 14.80 2.10 1.71
N LEU A 204 15.44 2.90 2.56
CA LEU A 204 16.36 2.48 3.61
C LEU A 204 15.67 2.54 4.96
N GLY A 205 15.99 1.60 5.85
CA GLY A 205 15.51 1.57 7.21
C GLY A 205 16.00 2.75 8.04
N THR A 206 15.15 3.22 8.94
CA THR A 206 15.47 4.30 9.89
C THR A 206 15.88 3.78 11.25
N GLY A 207 15.53 2.52 11.59
CA GLY A 207 15.63 1.94 12.91
C GLY A 207 14.61 2.51 13.89
N GLY A 208 13.48 2.99 13.38
CA GLY A 208 12.32 3.39 14.15
C GLY A 208 11.37 2.21 14.41
N TYR A 209 10.50 2.37 15.41
CA TYR A 209 9.56 1.35 15.85
C TYR A 209 8.25 1.98 16.29
N ASN A 210 7.18 1.18 16.30
CA ASN A 210 5.83 1.56 16.76
C ASN A 210 5.24 2.75 15.99
N TYR A 211 5.50 2.82 14.70
CA TYR A 211 5.03 3.88 13.81
C TYR A 211 3.52 4.12 13.95
N HIS A 212 3.12 5.39 13.81
CA HIS A 212 1.73 5.87 13.92
C HIS A 212 1.11 5.62 15.31
N GLY A 213 1.91 5.26 16.30
CA GLY A 213 1.45 4.97 17.66
C GLY A 213 1.98 5.96 18.70
N PRO A 214 1.36 6.00 19.89
CA PRO A 214 1.80 6.91 20.96
C PRO A 214 3.16 6.52 21.58
N TYR A 215 3.70 5.37 21.24
CA TYR A 215 4.99 4.84 21.71
C TYR A 215 6.01 4.73 20.57
N GLU A 216 5.85 5.52 19.54
CA GLU A 216 6.82 5.62 18.45
C GLU A 216 8.17 6.11 18.95
N PHE A 217 9.24 5.45 18.54
CA PHE A 217 10.60 5.81 18.94
C PHE A 217 11.65 5.38 17.92
N VAL A 218 12.80 6.00 17.96
CA VAL A 218 14.02 5.57 17.27
C VAL A 218 15.18 5.57 18.27
N SER A 219 16.06 4.57 18.21
CA SER A 219 17.23 4.54 19.08
C SER A 219 18.34 5.47 18.57
N ILE A 220 19.05 6.12 19.49
CA ILE A 220 20.23 6.94 19.15
C ILE A 220 21.30 6.11 18.42
N THR A 221 21.42 4.82 18.76
CA THR A 221 22.34 3.90 18.10
C THR A 221 21.95 3.67 16.65
N SER A 222 20.67 3.43 16.36
CA SER A 222 20.16 3.27 14.99
C SER A 222 20.35 4.56 14.17
N MET A 223 20.08 5.73 14.76
CA MET A 223 20.32 7.03 14.09
C MET A 223 21.79 7.17 13.68
N LYS A 224 22.74 6.83 14.57
CA LYS A 224 24.18 6.87 14.26
C LYS A 224 24.55 5.88 13.14
N LYS A 225 24.07 4.64 13.21
CA LYS A 225 24.28 3.64 12.16
C LYS A 225 23.72 4.11 10.82
N GLY A 226 22.55 4.74 10.78
CA GLY A 226 21.98 5.31 9.57
C GLY A 226 22.86 6.40 8.95
N VAL A 227 23.42 7.30 9.77
CA VAL A 227 24.38 8.31 9.29
C VAL A 227 25.63 7.65 8.71
N GLU A 228 26.19 6.65 9.38
CA GLU A 228 27.38 5.92 8.91
C GLU A 228 27.12 5.19 7.61
N LEU A 229 25.95 4.54 7.48
CA LEU A 229 25.50 3.90 6.24
C LEU A 229 25.45 4.89 5.08
N LEU A 230 24.76 6.02 5.25
CA LEU A 230 24.61 7.04 4.21
C LEU A 230 25.98 7.62 3.79
N LEU A 231 26.88 7.89 4.76
CA LEU A 231 28.22 8.36 4.46
C LEU A 231 29.04 7.33 3.69
N THR A 232 28.90 6.04 4.01
CA THR A 232 29.57 4.95 3.30
C THR A 232 29.05 4.81 1.86
N MET A 233 27.73 4.87 1.66
CA MET A 233 27.13 4.87 0.33
C MET A 233 27.64 6.03 -0.53
N ILE A 234 27.70 7.24 0.03
CA ILE A 234 28.25 8.42 -0.68
C ILE A 234 29.70 8.21 -1.05
N ARG A 235 30.54 7.72 -0.14
CA ARG A 235 31.97 7.47 -0.38
C ARG A 235 32.20 6.41 -1.45
N ASN A 236 31.42 5.33 -1.41
CA ASN A 236 31.52 4.24 -2.36
C ASN A 236 31.13 4.69 -3.79
N ASN A 237 30.12 5.56 -3.89
CA ASN A 237 29.66 6.11 -5.18
C ASN A 237 30.65 7.11 -5.81
N VAL A 238 31.47 7.82 -5.02
CA VAL A 238 32.48 8.77 -5.53
C VAL A 238 33.74 8.04 -6.00
N ARG A 239 33.98 6.80 -5.55
CA ARG A 239 35.17 6.01 -5.88
C ARG A 239 35.03 5.08 -7.10
N GLY A 240 33.81 4.83 -7.53
CA GLY A 240 33.48 4.04 -8.74
C GLY A 240 33.30 4.91 -9.95
#